data_252818758506b34715ce4794b0830ff1
#
_entry.id   252818758506b34715ce4794b0830ff1
#
_cell.length_a   1.000
_cell.length_b   1.000
_cell.length_c   1.000
_cell.angle_alpha   90.00
_cell.angle_beta   90.00
_cell.angle_gamma   90.00
#
_symmetry.space_group_name_H-M   'P 1'
#
loop_
_entity.id
_entity.type
_entity.pdbx_description
1 polymer ?
#
loop_
_entity_poly.entity_id
_entity_poly.type
_entity_poly.pdbx_seq_one_letter_code
_entity_poly.pdbx_strand_id
1 'polypeptide(L)'
;MDDYIELTSFTHHPYYQKFEVEVPDNWEHAQMYNLPLNEMMEVADYALNNGYTVCWDGDVSEKGFSFKNGVAINPEVKKVEDYSTTDRARFEKMDEKERLEEVYKFEKPFPEVNVTPQVRQEGFEAFVTTDDHLMHLTGIAKDQNGTKYYICLLYTSPSPRD
;
A
#
# COMPACT_ATOMS: atom_id res chain seq x y z
N MET A 1 24.24 -10.90 8.45
CA MET A 1 22.79 -10.57 8.44
C MET A 1 22.47 -9.43 9.39
N ASP A 2 23.45 -8.76 9.97
CA ASP A 2 23.25 -7.73 11.00
C ASP A 2 22.99 -6.32 10.44
N ASP A 3 22.88 -6.19 9.10
CA ASP A 3 22.75 -4.90 8.39
C ASP A 3 21.29 -4.58 8.01
N TYR A 4 20.33 -5.44 8.36
CA TYR A 4 18.92 -5.26 8.06
C TYR A 4 18.08 -5.16 9.31
N ILE A 5 17.03 -4.36 9.26
CA ILE A 5 16.03 -4.26 10.31
C ILE A 5 14.66 -4.49 9.71
N GLU A 6 13.87 -5.31 10.37
CA GLU A 6 12.48 -5.55 10.02
C GLU A 6 11.59 -4.60 10.81
N LEU A 7 10.76 -3.85 10.08
CA LEU A 7 9.87 -2.84 10.62
C LEU A 7 8.42 -3.23 10.37
N THR A 8 7.57 -2.85 11.32
CA THR A 8 6.13 -2.95 11.17
C THR A 8 5.43 -1.79 11.88
N SER A 9 4.12 -1.66 11.70
CA SER A 9 3.31 -0.64 12.36
C SER A 9 1.96 -1.18 12.74
N PHE A 10 1.79 -1.52 14.01
CA PHE A 10 0.54 -2.00 14.58
C PHE A 10 0.22 -1.34 15.92
N THR A 11 -1.05 -1.06 16.17
CA THR A 11 -1.51 -0.34 17.36
C THR A 11 -1.75 -1.24 18.57
N HIS A 12 -1.87 -2.55 18.39
CA HIS A 12 -2.13 -3.51 19.46
C HIS A 12 -0.88 -3.90 20.24
N HIS A 13 0.31 -3.47 19.81
CA HIS A 13 1.56 -3.61 20.54
C HIS A 13 2.22 -2.25 20.81
N PRO A 14 3.01 -2.09 21.88
CA PRO A 14 3.74 -0.85 22.14
C PRO A 14 4.68 -0.49 21.00
N TYR A 15 4.74 0.79 20.65
CA TYR A 15 5.73 1.30 19.72
C TYR A 15 7.15 1.29 20.32
N TYR A 16 8.15 1.34 19.45
CA TYR A 16 9.57 1.36 19.76
C TYR A 16 10.08 0.09 20.48
N GLN A 17 9.40 -1.02 20.25
CA GLN A 17 9.76 -2.34 20.77
C GLN A 17 9.64 -3.38 19.66
N LYS A 18 10.36 -4.48 19.82
CA LYS A 18 10.21 -5.65 18.97
C LYS A 18 9.07 -6.52 19.49
N PHE A 19 8.30 -7.05 18.55
CA PHE A 19 7.33 -8.11 18.82
C PHE A 19 7.22 -9.04 17.62
N GLU A 20 6.68 -10.21 17.84
CA GLU A 20 6.39 -11.18 16.81
C GLU A 20 5.02 -10.86 16.19
N VAL A 21 4.98 -10.67 14.86
CA VAL A 21 3.71 -10.58 14.13
C VAL A 21 3.20 -11.99 13.95
N GLU A 22 2.12 -12.33 14.65
CA GLU A 22 1.54 -13.68 14.70
C GLU A 22 0.67 -13.95 13.46
N VAL A 23 1.32 -14.08 12.31
CA VAL A 23 0.70 -14.48 11.03
C VAL A 23 1.34 -15.77 10.51
N PRO A 24 0.62 -16.59 9.72
CA PRO A 24 1.14 -17.86 9.22
C PRO A 24 2.45 -17.74 8.43
N ASP A 25 2.65 -16.63 7.73
CA ASP A 25 3.83 -16.39 6.90
C ASP A 25 5.08 -16.04 7.71
N ASN A 26 4.91 -15.62 8.95
CA ASN A 26 6.03 -15.45 9.90
C ASN A 26 6.41 -16.78 10.56
N TRP A 27 6.70 -17.79 9.76
CA TRP A 27 7.04 -19.14 10.23
C TRP A 27 8.37 -19.24 10.98
N GLU A 28 9.26 -18.25 10.79
CA GLU A 28 10.53 -18.13 11.53
C GLU A 28 10.36 -17.48 12.90
N HIS A 29 9.14 -17.02 13.25
CA HIS A 29 8.88 -16.26 14.47
C HIS A 29 9.77 -15.02 14.59
N ALA A 30 10.04 -14.38 13.46
CA ALA A 30 10.88 -13.17 13.40
C ALA A 30 10.22 -12.04 14.18
N GLN A 31 11.07 -11.29 14.89
CA GLN A 31 10.62 -10.15 15.67
C GLN A 31 10.86 -8.84 14.90
N MET A 32 9.79 -8.16 14.60
CA MET A 32 9.79 -6.88 13.89
C MET A 32 9.76 -5.70 14.87
N TYR A 33 10.46 -4.62 14.54
CA TYR A 33 10.46 -3.41 15.33
C TYR A 33 9.23 -2.57 15.00
N ASN A 34 8.39 -2.31 16.00
CA ASN A 34 7.11 -1.60 15.82
C ASN A 34 7.31 -0.08 15.89
N LEU A 35 6.91 0.62 14.85
CA LEU A 35 6.95 2.08 14.77
C LEU A 35 5.56 2.68 14.55
N PRO A 36 5.31 3.93 14.96
CA PRO A 36 4.18 4.69 14.44
C PRO A 36 4.20 4.69 12.90
N LEU A 37 3.03 4.60 12.27
CA LEU A 37 2.93 4.46 10.81
C LEU A 37 3.67 5.56 10.04
N ASN A 38 3.53 6.81 10.47
CA ASN A 38 4.23 7.94 9.85
C ASN A 38 5.75 7.81 9.97
N GLU A 39 6.27 7.39 11.12
CA GLU A 39 7.71 7.22 11.32
C GLU A 39 8.26 6.04 10.51
N MET A 40 7.51 4.94 10.41
CA MET A 40 7.90 3.83 9.54
C MET A 40 8.02 4.28 8.08
N MET A 41 7.07 5.10 7.60
CA MET A 41 7.12 5.66 6.25
C MET A 41 8.27 6.66 6.07
N GLU A 42 8.58 7.47 7.09
CA GLU A 42 9.74 8.38 7.08
C GLU A 42 11.08 7.62 7.00
N VAL A 43 11.18 6.48 7.69
CA VAL A 43 12.37 5.61 7.60
C VAL A 43 12.51 5.02 6.19
N ALA A 44 11.40 4.56 5.59
CA ALA A 44 11.41 4.07 4.21
C ALA A 44 11.82 5.18 3.22
N ASP A 45 11.25 6.38 3.36
CA ASP A 45 11.61 7.56 2.55
C ASP A 45 13.11 7.92 2.70
N TYR A 46 13.60 7.90 3.94
CA TYR A 46 15.00 8.18 4.22
C TYR A 46 15.91 7.14 3.55
N ALA A 47 15.59 5.86 3.68
CA ALA A 47 16.37 4.79 3.05
C ALA A 47 16.45 4.98 1.53
N LEU A 48 15.30 5.15 0.87
CA LEU A 48 15.23 5.31 -0.58
C LEU A 48 15.97 6.56 -1.07
N ASN A 49 15.89 7.69 -0.34
CA ASN A 49 16.59 8.93 -0.69
C ASN A 49 18.13 8.86 -0.47
N ASN A 50 18.59 7.89 0.33
CA ASN A 50 20.02 7.67 0.60
C ASN A 50 20.61 6.49 -0.17
N GLY A 51 19.93 6.00 -1.20
CA GLY A 51 20.45 4.95 -2.09
C GLY A 51 20.28 3.53 -1.56
N TYR A 52 19.50 3.35 -0.49
CA TYR A 52 19.08 2.03 -0.04
C TYR A 52 17.79 1.62 -0.74
N THR A 53 17.46 0.36 -0.68
CA THR A 53 16.19 -0.19 -1.15
C THR A 53 15.44 -0.80 0.03
N VAL A 54 14.13 -0.97 -0.13
CA VAL A 54 13.27 -1.51 0.92
C VAL A 54 12.58 -2.77 0.40
N CYS A 55 12.71 -3.87 1.11
CA CYS A 55 11.85 -5.04 0.89
C CYS A 55 10.50 -4.74 1.57
N TRP A 56 9.43 -4.82 0.79
CA TRP A 56 8.08 -4.55 1.26
C TRP A 56 7.21 -5.78 1.06
N ASP A 57 6.61 -6.22 2.14
CA ASP A 57 5.58 -7.25 2.12
C ASP A 57 4.21 -6.59 2.07
N GLY A 58 3.39 -6.98 1.11
CA GLY A 58 2.13 -6.31 0.87
C GLY A 58 1.12 -7.15 0.10
N ASP A 59 -0.12 -6.69 0.15
CA ASP A 59 -1.25 -7.33 -0.50
C ASP A 59 -1.33 -6.93 -1.98
N VAL A 60 -1.15 -7.90 -2.87
CA VAL A 60 -1.30 -7.73 -4.33
C VAL A 60 -2.65 -8.26 -4.85
N SER A 61 -3.46 -8.84 -3.97
CA SER A 61 -4.78 -9.38 -4.32
C SER A 61 -5.85 -8.31 -4.41
N GLU A 62 -5.59 -7.12 -3.89
CA GLU A 62 -6.52 -6.00 -3.91
C GLU A 62 -6.79 -5.47 -5.32
N LYS A 63 -8.04 -5.05 -5.58
CA LYS A 63 -8.47 -4.49 -6.88
C LYS A 63 -7.61 -3.33 -7.38
N GLY A 64 -7.06 -2.55 -6.45
CA GLY A 64 -6.20 -1.41 -6.75
C GLY A 64 -4.82 -1.79 -7.25
N PHE A 65 -4.40 -3.06 -7.08
CA PHE A 65 -3.12 -3.55 -7.56
C PHE A 65 -3.26 -4.03 -9.02
N SER A 66 -2.74 -3.26 -9.96
CA SER A 66 -2.87 -3.55 -11.39
C SER A 66 -1.52 -3.76 -12.08
N PHE A 67 -1.13 -5.00 -12.25
CA PHE A 67 0.06 -5.37 -13.03
C PHE A 67 0.01 -4.83 -14.46
N LYS A 68 -1.16 -4.95 -15.11
CA LYS A 68 -1.34 -4.53 -16.51
C LYS A 68 -1.07 -3.04 -16.70
N ASN A 69 -1.45 -2.23 -15.71
CA ASN A 69 -1.31 -0.77 -15.77
C ASN A 69 -0.04 -0.29 -15.05
N GLY A 70 0.69 -1.18 -14.35
CA GLY A 70 1.91 -0.85 -13.63
C GLY A 70 1.68 0.10 -12.45
N VAL A 71 0.52 -0.01 -11.79
CA VAL A 71 0.14 0.88 -10.70
C VAL A 71 -0.63 0.14 -9.62
N ALA A 72 -0.41 0.55 -8.37
CA ALA A 72 -1.21 0.16 -7.22
C ALA A 72 -1.80 1.43 -6.58
N ILE A 73 -3.11 1.46 -6.38
CA ILE A 73 -3.84 2.59 -5.81
C ILE A 73 -4.86 2.09 -4.77
N ASN A 74 -5.14 2.92 -3.79
CA ASN A 74 -6.22 2.68 -2.84
C ASN A 74 -7.25 3.83 -2.93
N PRO A 75 -8.16 3.78 -3.91
CA PRO A 75 -9.03 4.91 -4.21
C PRO A 75 -10.09 5.13 -3.13
N GLU A 76 -10.26 6.39 -2.74
CA GLU A 76 -11.36 6.80 -1.88
C GLU A 76 -12.66 6.89 -2.70
N VAL A 77 -13.57 5.95 -2.49
CA VAL A 77 -14.90 6.00 -3.09
C VAL A 77 -15.80 6.93 -2.27
N LYS A 78 -15.86 8.18 -2.70
CA LYS A 78 -16.68 9.22 -2.05
C LYS A 78 -18.16 9.05 -2.38
N LYS A 79 -19.02 9.59 -1.49
CA LYS A 79 -20.42 9.84 -1.85
C LYS A 79 -20.49 10.88 -2.97
N VAL A 80 -21.49 10.79 -3.84
CA VAL A 80 -21.63 11.70 -4.99
C VAL A 80 -21.57 13.17 -4.59
N GLU A 81 -22.08 13.49 -3.41
CA GLU A 81 -22.15 14.85 -2.83
C GLU A 81 -20.76 15.45 -2.55
N ASP A 82 -19.76 14.61 -2.33
CA ASP A 82 -18.41 15.01 -1.93
C ASP A 82 -17.44 15.19 -3.11
N TYR A 83 -17.89 14.89 -4.34
CA TYR A 83 -17.09 15.12 -5.53
C TYR A 83 -17.11 16.57 -5.99
N SER A 84 -16.07 16.98 -6.70
CA SER A 84 -16.03 18.30 -7.37
C SER A 84 -17.19 18.46 -8.36
N THR A 85 -17.57 19.69 -8.66
CA THR A 85 -18.74 19.97 -9.54
C THR A 85 -18.64 19.27 -10.90
N THR A 86 -17.44 19.12 -11.44
CA THR A 86 -17.20 18.47 -12.73
C THR A 86 -17.35 16.95 -12.65
N ASP A 87 -16.78 16.35 -11.62
CA ASP A 87 -16.86 14.91 -11.39
C ASP A 87 -18.24 14.49 -10.90
N ARG A 88 -18.90 15.33 -10.09
CA ARG A 88 -20.27 15.13 -9.62
C ARG A 88 -21.26 14.94 -10.76
N ALA A 89 -21.25 15.81 -11.77
CA ALA A 89 -22.13 15.69 -12.92
C ALA A 89 -21.94 14.38 -13.70
N ARG A 90 -20.76 13.80 -13.65
CA ARG A 90 -20.43 12.50 -14.24
C ARG A 90 -20.91 11.35 -13.37
N PHE A 91 -20.68 11.42 -12.07
CA PHE A 91 -20.96 10.33 -11.12
C PHE A 91 -22.42 10.28 -10.65
N GLU A 92 -23.18 11.38 -10.74
CA GLU A 92 -24.62 11.42 -10.40
C GLU A 92 -25.48 10.45 -11.23
N LYS A 93 -25.03 10.10 -12.43
CA LYS A 93 -25.75 9.21 -13.36
C LYS A 93 -25.31 7.75 -13.25
N MET A 94 -24.33 7.46 -12.43
CA MET A 94 -23.73 6.13 -12.25
C MET A 94 -24.17 5.53 -10.94
N ASP A 95 -24.45 4.24 -10.92
CA ASP A 95 -24.59 3.51 -9.66
C ASP A 95 -23.22 3.33 -8.97
N GLU A 96 -23.23 2.82 -7.74
CA GLU A 96 -22.01 2.68 -6.94
C GLU A 96 -21.02 1.71 -7.61
N LYS A 97 -21.52 0.66 -8.23
CA LYS A 97 -20.70 -0.33 -8.94
C LYS A 97 -20.06 0.26 -10.18
N GLU A 98 -20.81 1.03 -10.97
CA GLU A 98 -20.31 1.71 -12.15
C GLU A 98 -19.24 2.76 -11.78
N ARG A 99 -19.42 3.49 -10.68
CA ARG A 99 -18.41 4.43 -10.16
C ARG A 99 -17.12 3.72 -9.77
N LEU A 100 -17.25 2.59 -9.09
CA LEU A 100 -16.10 1.78 -8.70
C LEU A 100 -15.35 1.23 -9.93
N GLU A 101 -16.08 0.72 -10.92
CA GLU A 101 -15.48 0.24 -12.17
C GLU A 101 -14.76 1.35 -12.93
N GLU A 102 -15.29 2.57 -12.90
CA GLU A 102 -14.67 3.73 -13.55
C GLU A 102 -13.32 4.11 -12.90
N VAL A 103 -13.27 4.08 -11.56
CA VAL A 103 -12.04 4.36 -10.81
C VAL A 103 -10.96 3.33 -11.14
N TYR A 104 -11.32 2.06 -11.21
CA TYR A 104 -10.38 0.96 -11.52
C TYR A 104 -10.05 0.79 -13.02
N LYS A 105 -10.41 1.76 -13.87
CA LYS A 105 -9.86 1.83 -15.24
C LYS A 105 -8.41 2.32 -15.29
N PHE A 106 -7.93 2.93 -14.21
CA PHE A 106 -6.57 3.47 -14.10
C PHE A 106 -6.21 4.51 -15.16
N GLU A 107 -7.19 5.22 -15.72
CA GLU A 107 -6.97 6.21 -16.78
C GLU A 107 -6.50 7.57 -16.25
N LYS A 108 -6.76 7.85 -14.99
CA LYS A 108 -6.38 9.11 -14.33
C LYS A 108 -6.22 8.91 -12.82
N PRO A 109 -5.45 9.77 -12.14
CA PRO A 109 -5.38 9.78 -10.68
C PRO A 109 -6.74 10.07 -10.05
N PHE A 110 -7.04 9.38 -8.95
CA PHE A 110 -8.18 9.64 -8.08
C PHE A 110 -7.69 9.96 -6.67
N PRO A 111 -8.49 10.64 -5.84
CA PRO A 111 -8.20 10.73 -4.42
C PRO A 111 -8.09 9.35 -3.80
N GLU A 112 -7.09 9.17 -2.96
CA GLU A 112 -6.84 7.90 -2.28
C GLU A 112 -7.28 7.98 -0.81
N VAL A 113 -7.58 6.82 -0.25
CA VAL A 113 -7.92 6.68 1.17
C VAL A 113 -6.74 7.17 2.00
N ASN A 114 -7.03 8.03 2.99
CA ASN A 114 -6.04 8.39 3.98
C ASN A 114 -5.86 7.23 4.97
N VAL A 115 -4.84 6.42 4.75
CA VAL A 115 -4.55 5.27 5.60
C VAL A 115 -3.99 5.75 6.94
N THR A 116 -4.83 5.68 7.97
CA THR A 116 -4.45 5.94 9.35
C THR A 116 -3.96 4.65 10.03
N PRO A 117 -3.25 4.74 11.18
CA PRO A 117 -2.89 3.55 11.96
C PRO A 117 -4.10 2.67 12.31
N GLN A 118 -5.26 3.30 12.54
CA GLN A 118 -6.50 2.59 12.84
C GLN A 118 -7.03 1.83 11.62
N VAL A 119 -7.09 2.45 10.45
CA VAL A 119 -7.52 1.81 9.20
C VAL A 119 -6.64 0.60 8.87
N ARG A 120 -5.31 0.76 9.03
CA ARG A 120 -4.37 -0.33 8.85
C ARG A 120 -4.61 -1.49 9.82
N GLN A 121 -4.83 -1.18 11.10
CA GLN A 121 -5.09 -2.18 12.14
C GLN A 121 -6.40 -2.94 11.87
N GLU A 122 -7.47 -2.23 11.53
CA GLU A 122 -8.77 -2.83 11.21
C GLU A 122 -8.69 -3.73 9.97
N GLY A 123 -7.94 -3.32 8.93
CA GLY A 123 -7.73 -4.14 7.73
C GLY A 123 -7.01 -5.45 8.06
N PHE A 124 -5.99 -5.40 8.89
CA PHE A 124 -5.25 -6.57 9.37
C PHE A 124 -6.13 -7.49 10.23
N GLU A 125 -6.83 -6.97 11.24
CA GLU A 125 -7.69 -7.75 12.14
C GLU A 125 -8.88 -8.39 11.43
N ALA A 126 -9.40 -7.73 10.39
CA ALA A 126 -10.50 -8.25 9.59
C ALA A 126 -10.05 -9.20 8.48
N PHE A 127 -8.76 -9.46 8.32
CA PHE A 127 -8.18 -10.24 7.22
C PHE A 127 -8.58 -9.71 5.83
N VAL A 128 -8.76 -8.39 5.72
CA VAL A 128 -9.05 -7.70 4.46
C VAL A 128 -7.76 -7.33 3.75
N THR A 129 -6.74 -6.97 4.52
CA THR A 129 -5.38 -6.75 4.03
C THR A 129 -4.48 -7.86 4.52
N THR A 130 -3.83 -8.56 3.61
CA THR A 130 -2.93 -9.69 3.87
C THR A 130 -1.50 -9.38 3.42
N ASP A 131 -0.56 -10.21 3.83
CA ASP A 131 0.84 -10.18 3.42
C ASP A 131 1.06 -11.33 2.43
N ASP A 132 0.77 -11.13 1.17
CA ASP A 132 0.78 -12.21 0.18
C ASP A 132 1.95 -12.14 -0.82
N HIS A 133 2.71 -11.04 -0.82
CA HIS A 133 3.81 -10.91 -1.76
C HIS A 133 4.93 -9.96 -1.32
N LEU A 134 6.17 -10.49 -1.32
CA LEU A 134 7.38 -9.69 -1.11
C LEU A 134 7.77 -8.95 -2.37
N MET A 135 7.92 -7.64 -2.26
CA MET A 135 8.26 -6.73 -3.35
C MET A 135 9.45 -5.85 -2.99
N HIS A 136 9.99 -5.16 -3.98
CA HIS A 136 11.19 -4.36 -3.82
C HIS A 136 10.92 -2.89 -4.17
N LEU A 137 10.93 -2.01 -3.17
CA LEU A 137 10.86 -0.57 -3.38
C LEU A 137 12.25 -0.03 -3.68
N THR A 138 12.38 0.68 -4.80
CA THR A 138 13.66 1.16 -5.31
C THR A 138 13.78 2.67 -5.43
N GLY A 139 12.68 3.39 -5.22
CA GLY A 139 12.68 4.84 -5.32
C GLY A 139 11.32 5.47 -5.03
N ILE A 140 11.31 6.80 -5.14
CA ILE A 140 10.13 7.64 -4.95
C ILE A 140 9.85 8.40 -6.24
N ALA A 141 8.59 8.42 -6.65
CA ALA A 141 8.09 9.22 -7.76
C ALA A 141 7.01 10.18 -7.30
N LYS A 142 6.71 11.18 -8.13
CA LYS A 142 5.56 12.07 -7.95
C LYS A 142 4.79 12.18 -9.25
N ASP A 143 3.47 12.21 -9.13
CA ASP A 143 2.61 12.51 -10.28
C ASP A 143 2.61 14.02 -10.60
N GLN A 144 1.85 14.40 -11.63
CA GLN A 144 1.69 15.80 -12.05
C GLN A 144 1.00 16.70 -11.01
N ASN A 145 0.35 16.13 -10.00
CA ASN A 145 -0.30 16.83 -8.91
C ASN A 145 0.59 16.94 -7.67
N GLY A 146 1.76 16.27 -7.70
CA GLY A 146 2.70 16.21 -6.60
C GLY A 146 2.42 15.07 -5.60
N THR A 147 1.47 14.19 -5.89
CA THR A 147 1.19 12.99 -5.09
C THR A 147 2.39 12.06 -5.13
N LYS A 148 2.83 11.62 -3.96
CA LYS A 148 3.98 10.73 -3.81
C LYS A 148 3.58 9.28 -4.09
N TYR A 149 4.42 8.58 -4.83
CA TYR A 149 4.35 7.14 -5.09
C TYR A 149 5.70 6.49 -4.83
N TYR A 150 5.70 5.21 -4.52
CA TYR A 150 6.90 4.39 -4.49
C TYR A 150 7.10 3.66 -5.81
N ILE A 151 8.34 3.58 -6.27
CA ILE A 151 8.71 2.75 -7.41
C ILE A 151 8.95 1.34 -6.88
N CYS A 152 8.04 0.43 -7.23
CA CYS A 152 8.07 -0.95 -6.82
C CYS A 152 8.49 -1.85 -7.99
N LEU A 153 9.46 -2.71 -7.76
CA LEU A 153 9.80 -3.80 -8.65
C LEU A 153 9.10 -5.05 -8.17
N LEU A 154 8.10 -5.45 -8.93
CA LEU A 154 7.49 -6.75 -8.81
C LEU A 154 8.10 -7.63 -9.90
N TYR A 155 8.98 -8.54 -9.51
CA TYR A 155 9.69 -9.37 -10.45
C TYR A 155 8.82 -10.53 -10.91
N THR A 156 8.25 -10.41 -12.09
CA THR A 156 7.79 -11.56 -12.86
C THR A 156 8.90 -11.96 -13.83
N SER A 157 9.89 -12.68 -13.36
CA SER A 157 10.75 -13.42 -14.28
C SER A 157 9.90 -14.51 -14.91
N PRO A 158 9.87 -14.67 -16.24
CA PRO A 158 9.30 -15.86 -16.83
C PRO A 158 10.00 -17.06 -16.20
N SER A 159 9.20 -17.99 -15.69
CA SER A 159 9.75 -19.22 -15.17
C SER A 159 10.59 -19.90 -16.26
N PRO A 160 11.79 -20.40 -15.97
CA PRO A 160 12.56 -21.16 -16.96
C PRO A 160 11.89 -22.41 -17.48
N ARG A 161 10.62 -22.61 -17.13
CA ARG A 161 9.81 -23.80 -17.50
C ARG A 161 8.65 -23.49 -18.45
N ASP A 162 8.48 -22.22 -18.88
CA ASP A 162 7.48 -21.84 -19.88
C ASP A 162 8.10 -21.72 -21.28
#